data_39aafb260b604f58b267a2446f931e59
#
_entry.id   39aafb260b604f58b267a2446f931e59
#
_cell.length_a   1.000
_cell.length_b   1.000
_cell.length_c   1.000
_cell.angle_alpha   90.00
_cell.angle_beta   90.00
_cell.angle_gamma   90.00
#
_symmetry.space_group_name_H-M   'P 1'
#
loop_
_entity.id
_entity.type
_entity.pdbx_description
1 polymer ?
#
loop_
_entity_poly.entity_id
_entity_poly.type
_entity_poly.pdbx_seq_one_letter_code
_entity_poly.pdbx_strand_id
1 'polypeptide(L)'
;MNQKTTPFEKTRPDRVRKQYKKQEEFTLYGWNSCMSAFKARPESLLRVFFSRARSAELKDVKVFCGENKLPYRQLDQESLNKVAAGVHHEGVIMVVKPRLPESAHRLIRGKMSDKGLVVVLDSIDNPHNQGAILRTCAFFGVEGLIIPGNGKASVIPSSAARMAEGGLEAVPVFTSSDLPSALRDCREQGWFVVGADPSAKETLFNAKVKFPAVVVMGNEQEGLSSRVKQKCDMVVRVPGKGSLQSLNVSVAAGIILAEIDRRRKTFKKN
;
A
#
# COMPACT_ATOMS: atom_id res chain seq x y z
N MET A 1 14.47 -47.40 -10.25
CA MET A 1 13.38 -46.41 -10.36
C MET A 1 13.86 -45.14 -9.72
N ASN A 2 14.41 -44.22 -10.52
CA ASN A 2 14.91 -42.94 -10.03
C ASN A 2 13.79 -41.89 -10.13
N GLN A 3 13.25 -41.48 -8.99
CA GLN A 3 12.38 -40.32 -8.93
C GLN A 3 13.22 -39.04 -9.08
N LYS A 4 13.08 -38.39 -10.23
CA LYS A 4 13.61 -37.07 -10.51
C LYS A 4 12.75 -36.08 -9.72
N THR A 5 13.26 -35.55 -8.60
CA THR A 5 12.77 -34.36 -7.94
C THR A 5 12.97 -33.17 -8.85
N THR A 6 11.88 -32.60 -9.34
CA THR A 6 11.87 -31.32 -10.07
C THR A 6 12.40 -30.21 -9.16
N PRO A 7 13.34 -29.37 -9.61
CA PRO A 7 13.80 -28.26 -8.82
C PRO A 7 12.67 -27.22 -8.72
N PHE A 8 12.22 -26.95 -7.50
CA PHE A 8 11.40 -25.78 -7.21
C PHE A 8 12.15 -24.54 -7.72
N GLU A 9 11.62 -23.94 -8.75
CA GLU A 9 12.10 -22.66 -9.28
C GLU A 9 12.10 -21.65 -8.14
N LYS A 10 13.28 -21.22 -7.71
CA LYS A 10 13.50 -20.15 -6.75
C LYS A 10 12.83 -18.90 -7.33
N THR A 11 11.59 -18.65 -6.93
CA THR A 11 10.86 -17.42 -7.24
C THR A 11 11.73 -16.24 -6.85
N ARG A 12 12.06 -15.41 -7.82
CA ARG A 12 13.02 -14.31 -7.73
C ARG A 12 12.47 -13.13 -6.92
N PRO A 13 12.69 -13.06 -5.58
CA PRO A 13 12.47 -11.83 -4.83
C PRO A 13 13.45 -10.73 -5.23
N ASP A 14 14.46 -11.08 -6.06
CA ASP A 14 15.60 -10.22 -6.34
C ASP A 14 15.34 -9.04 -7.29
N ARG A 15 14.28 -9.04 -8.12
CA ARG A 15 14.07 -7.93 -9.06
C ARG A 15 13.55 -6.68 -8.36
N VAL A 16 12.61 -6.81 -7.46
CA VAL A 16 12.05 -5.68 -6.70
C VAL A 16 13.12 -5.14 -5.75
N ARG A 17 13.81 -6.01 -5.02
CA ARG A 17 14.97 -5.62 -4.20
C ARG A 17 16.09 -4.97 -5.01
N LYS A 18 16.36 -5.41 -6.26
CA LYS A 18 17.35 -4.78 -7.15
C LYS A 18 16.91 -3.39 -7.59
N GLN A 19 15.63 -3.14 -7.82
CA GLN A 19 15.12 -1.83 -8.22
C GLN A 19 15.20 -0.83 -7.06
N TYR A 20 14.88 -1.23 -5.83
CA TYR A 20 15.08 -0.41 -4.64
C TYR A 20 16.55 -0.30 -4.22
N LYS A 21 17.37 -1.35 -4.36
CA LYS A 21 18.83 -1.25 -4.13
C LYS A 21 19.53 -0.29 -5.08
N LYS A 22 18.95 -0.01 -6.25
CA LYS A 22 19.44 1.02 -7.17
C LYS A 22 19.03 2.44 -6.76
N GLN A 23 17.98 2.60 -5.95
CA GLN A 23 17.57 3.85 -5.33
C GLN A 23 18.10 3.86 -3.89
N GLU A 24 19.26 4.46 -3.68
CA GLU A 24 19.78 4.70 -2.32
C GLU A 24 18.93 5.71 -1.54
N GLU A 25 18.03 6.42 -2.23
CA GLU A 25 17.26 7.54 -1.72
C GLU A 25 15.79 7.47 -2.18
N PHE A 26 14.89 7.87 -1.30
CA PHE A 26 13.47 8.02 -1.57
C PHE A 26 13.00 9.40 -1.10
N THR A 27 12.36 10.15 -1.99
CA THR A 27 11.93 11.51 -1.67
C THR A 27 10.47 11.51 -1.22
N LEU A 28 10.24 12.07 -0.04
CA LEU A 28 8.92 12.32 0.53
C LEU A 28 8.57 13.80 0.39
N TYR A 29 7.32 14.08 0.08
CA TYR A 29 6.77 15.41 -0.11
C TYR A 29 5.54 15.62 0.77
N GLY A 30 5.37 16.83 1.28
CA GLY A 30 4.24 17.23 2.10
C GLY A 30 4.39 16.89 3.57
N TRP A 31 3.66 17.63 4.39
CA TRP A 31 3.83 17.64 5.84
C TRP A 31 3.60 16.26 6.46
N ASN A 32 2.45 15.66 6.20
CA ASN A 32 2.08 14.41 6.84
C ASN A 32 2.99 13.24 6.45
N SER A 33 3.36 13.12 5.15
CA SER A 33 4.27 12.06 4.69
C SER A 33 5.66 12.20 5.32
N CYS A 34 6.21 13.42 5.34
CA CYS A 34 7.52 13.70 5.91
C CYS A 34 7.55 13.45 7.42
N MET A 35 6.58 13.99 8.15
CA MET A 35 6.56 13.87 9.61
C MET A 35 6.23 12.47 10.09
N SER A 36 5.40 11.71 9.35
CA SER A 36 5.15 10.30 9.65
C SER A 36 6.41 9.46 9.50
N ALA A 37 7.18 9.68 8.44
CA ALA A 37 8.45 8.98 8.24
C ALA A 37 9.48 9.36 9.31
N PHE A 38 9.62 10.64 9.63
CA PHE A 38 10.51 11.09 10.69
C PHE A 38 10.16 10.49 12.06
N LYS A 39 8.86 10.43 12.40
CA LYS A 39 8.40 9.83 13.67
C LYS A 39 8.61 8.31 13.72
N ALA A 40 8.37 7.62 12.60
CA ALA A 40 8.42 6.15 12.56
C ALA A 40 9.85 5.60 12.46
N ARG A 41 10.74 6.30 11.74
CA ARG A 41 12.10 5.83 11.44
C ARG A 41 13.07 7.01 11.20
N PRO A 42 13.34 7.84 12.21
CA PRO A 42 14.21 9.02 12.07
C PRO A 42 15.60 8.67 11.53
N GLU A 43 16.10 7.48 11.83
CA GLU A 43 17.39 6.96 11.35
C GLU A 43 17.46 6.75 9.83
N SER A 44 16.32 6.76 9.16
CA SER A 44 16.24 6.71 7.69
C SER A 44 16.46 8.06 7.02
N LEU A 45 16.38 9.16 7.77
CA LEU A 45 16.51 10.51 7.24
C LEU A 45 17.90 10.73 6.68
N LEU A 46 17.99 11.28 5.46
CA LEU A 46 19.25 11.61 4.79
C LEU A 46 19.43 13.12 4.67
N ARG A 47 18.39 13.88 4.33
CA ARG A 47 18.41 15.34 4.24
C ARG A 47 17.01 15.95 4.22
N VAL A 48 16.90 17.22 4.57
CA VAL A 48 15.63 17.95 4.64
C VAL A 48 15.74 19.27 3.90
N PHE A 49 14.70 19.60 3.13
CA PHE A 49 14.49 20.93 2.54
C PHE A 49 13.15 21.48 3.03
N PHE A 50 13.12 22.75 3.40
CA PHE A 50 11.92 23.35 3.95
C PHE A 50 11.81 24.85 3.68
N SER A 51 10.58 25.35 3.65
CA SER A 51 10.30 26.77 3.51
C SER A 51 10.47 27.51 4.85
N ARG A 52 10.63 28.85 4.78
CA ARG A 52 10.68 29.69 5.98
C ARG A 52 9.44 29.50 6.87
N ALA A 53 8.26 29.34 6.27
CA ALA A 53 7.01 29.12 6.99
C ALA A 53 7.00 27.85 7.86
N ARG A 54 7.69 26.79 7.41
CA ARG A 54 7.77 25.52 8.14
C ARG A 54 8.92 25.44 9.15
N SER A 55 9.79 26.46 9.20
CA SER A 55 11.01 26.41 10.01
C SER A 55 10.74 26.22 11.51
N ALA A 56 9.71 26.87 12.06
CA ALA A 56 9.36 26.74 13.47
C ALA A 56 8.83 25.33 13.82
N GLU A 57 7.96 24.79 12.98
CA GLU A 57 7.34 23.46 13.16
C GLU A 57 8.35 22.30 13.05
N LEU A 58 9.48 22.52 12.36
CA LEU A 58 10.56 21.53 12.17
C LEU A 58 11.66 21.61 13.23
N LYS A 59 11.39 22.18 14.41
CA LYS A 59 12.42 22.32 15.48
C LYS A 59 13.08 20.98 15.79
N ASP A 60 12.31 19.94 16.07
CA ASP A 60 12.82 18.63 16.47
C ASP A 60 13.59 17.94 15.33
N VAL A 61 13.12 18.10 14.09
CA VAL A 61 13.83 17.61 12.89
C VAL A 61 15.20 18.29 12.74
N LYS A 62 15.27 19.61 12.96
CA LYS A 62 16.55 20.36 12.88
C LYS A 62 17.52 19.96 13.98
N VAL A 63 17.04 19.74 15.21
CA VAL A 63 17.86 19.25 16.32
C VAL A 63 18.44 17.88 15.96
N PHE A 64 17.57 16.95 15.53
CA PHE A 64 18.00 15.61 15.09
C PHE A 64 19.03 15.68 13.95
N CYS A 65 18.79 16.53 12.95
CA CYS A 65 19.76 16.71 11.85
C CYS A 65 21.11 17.24 12.35
N GLY A 66 21.12 18.19 13.27
CA GLY A 66 22.34 18.73 13.87
C GLY A 66 23.14 17.67 14.63
N GLU A 67 22.50 16.91 15.50
CA GLU A 67 23.10 15.82 16.28
C GLU A 67 23.68 14.71 15.40
N ASN A 68 23.01 14.39 14.29
CA ASN A 68 23.41 13.33 13.37
C ASN A 68 24.23 13.82 12.16
N LYS A 69 24.59 15.10 12.12
CA LYS A 69 25.35 15.74 11.03
C LYS A 69 24.69 15.56 9.64
N LEU A 70 23.37 15.58 9.61
CA LEU A 70 22.59 15.46 8.39
C LEU A 70 22.34 16.85 7.78
N PRO A 71 22.42 17.00 6.45
CA PRO A 71 22.16 18.27 5.79
C PRO A 71 20.68 18.64 5.88
N TYR A 72 20.41 19.89 6.29
CA TYR A 72 19.09 20.51 6.20
C TYR A 72 19.20 21.94 5.71
N ARG A 73 18.28 22.36 4.84
CA ARG A 73 18.36 23.67 4.21
C ARG A 73 16.99 24.33 4.16
N GLN A 74 16.95 25.59 4.56
CA GLN A 74 15.82 26.46 4.28
C GLN A 74 15.97 27.00 2.85
N LEU A 75 14.93 26.85 2.04
CA LEU A 75 14.87 27.28 0.64
C LEU A 75 13.66 28.21 0.44
N ASP A 76 13.75 29.05 -0.57
CA ASP A 76 12.60 29.77 -1.09
C ASP A 76 11.65 28.85 -1.87
N GLN A 77 10.46 29.36 -2.19
CA GLN A 77 9.41 28.58 -2.84
C GLN A 77 9.83 28.08 -4.24
N GLU A 78 10.55 28.90 -4.98
CA GLU A 78 11.00 28.54 -6.33
C GLU A 78 12.02 27.39 -6.30
N SER A 79 12.98 27.48 -5.39
CA SER A 79 13.99 26.44 -5.18
C SER A 79 13.35 25.12 -4.67
N LEU A 80 12.35 25.18 -3.78
CA LEU A 80 11.61 24.01 -3.34
C LEU A 80 10.82 23.38 -4.49
N ASN A 81 10.16 24.17 -5.33
CA ASN A 81 9.46 23.68 -6.53
C ASN A 81 10.40 22.97 -7.50
N LYS A 82 11.63 23.48 -7.69
CA LYS A 82 12.66 22.82 -8.49
C LYS A 82 13.08 21.47 -7.89
N VAL A 83 13.29 21.39 -6.58
CA VAL A 83 13.61 20.14 -5.90
C VAL A 83 12.45 19.15 -5.96
N ALA A 84 11.21 19.64 -5.87
CA ALA A 84 10.01 18.83 -5.91
C ALA A 84 9.65 18.32 -7.32
N ALA A 85 10.26 18.86 -8.39
CA ALA A 85 10.00 18.49 -9.77
C ALA A 85 8.48 18.47 -10.12
N GLY A 86 7.72 19.46 -9.65
CA GLY A 86 6.28 19.60 -9.88
C GLY A 86 5.37 18.88 -8.88
N VAL A 87 5.92 18.14 -7.91
CA VAL A 87 5.10 17.51 -6.87
C VAL A 87 4.76 18.55 -5.79
N HIS A 88 3.49 18.58 -5.38
CA HIS A 88 3.05 19.48 -4.31
C HIS A 88 3.69 19.10 -2.96
N HIS A 89 4.47 19.99 -2.36
CA HIS A 89 5.36 19.69 -1.24
C HIS A 89 4.98 20.36 0.11
N GLU A 90 3.98 21.22 0.14
CA GLU A 90 3.50 21.90 1.37
C GLU A 90 4.62 22.59 2.20
N GLY A 91 5.70 22.98 1.53
CA GLY A 91 6.83 23.65 2.18
C GLY A 91 7.83 22.72 2.87
N VAL A 92 7.73 21.39 2.70
CA VAL A 92 8.70 20.43 3.25
C VAL A 92 8.93 19.26 2.30
N ILE A 93 10.21 18.87 2.18
CA ILE A 93 10.68 17.72 1.42
C ILE A 93 11.72 17.00 2.27
N MET A 94 11.56 15.70 2.45
CA MET A 94 12.54 14.84 3.12
C MET A 94 13.06 13.78 2.17
N VAL A 95 14.36 13.61 2.14
CA VAL A 95 15.00 12.49 1.46
C VAL A 95 15.37 11.46 2.51
N VAL A 96 14.90 10.24 2.33
CA VAL A 96 15.03 9.15 3.30
C VAL A 96 15.57 7.88 2.62
N LYS A 97 16.08 6.96 3.38
CA LYS A 97 16.32 5.59 2.90
C LYS A 97 14.99 4.93 2.54
N PRO A 98 14.87 4.26 1.38
CA PRO A 98 13.61 3.63 0.98
C PRO A 98 13.22 2.51 1.95
N ARG A 99 11.92 2.39 2.22
CA ARG A 99 11.36 1.22 2.88
C ARG A 99 11.11 0.15 1.83
N LEU A 100 11.89 -0.92 1.87
CA LEU A 100 11.75 -2.01 0.90
C LEU A 100 10.53 -2.87 1.22
N PRO A 101 9.65 -3.16 0.24
CA PRO A 101 8.58 -4.10 0.46
C PRO A 101 9.13 -5.50 0.72
N GLU A 102 8.44 -6.23 1.57
CA GLU A 102 8.76 -7.61 1.87
C GLU A 102 7.98 -8.56 0.94
N SER A 103 8.35 -9.85 0.94
CA SER A 103 7.57 -10.86 0.22
C SER A 103 6.21 -11.09 0.90
N ALA A 104 5.13 -11.17 0.11
CA ALA A 104 3.79 -11.52 0.60
C ALA A 104 3.78 -12.86 1.36
N HIS A 105 4.63 -13.78 0.99
CA HIS A 105 4.82 -15.05 1.69
C HIS A 105 5.18 -14.89 3.18
N ARG A 106 5.93 -13.81 3.54
CA ARG A 106 6.23 -13.52 4.95
C ARG A 106 4.97 -13.11 5.73
N LEU A 107 4.12 -12.28 5.14
CA LEU A 107 2.84 -11.91 5.72
C LEU A 107 1.93 -13.14 5.89
N ILE A 108 1.80 -13.94 4.84
CA ILE A 108 0.88 -15.09 4.80
C ILE A 108 1.27 -16.17 5.81
N ARG A 109 2.56 -16.42 6.01
CA ARG A 109 3.06 -17.35 7.02
C ARG A 109 3.17 -16.76 8.43
N GLY A 110 3.02 -15.47 8.56
CA GLY A 110 2.98 -14.79 9.84
C GLY A 110 1.67 -15.03 10.57
N LYS A 111 1.66 -14.69 11.85
CA LYS A 111 0.42 -14.76 12.65
C LYS A 111 -0.41 -13.50 12.34
N MET A 112 -1.55 -13.69 11.71
CA MET A 112 -2.54 -12.63 11.50
C MET A 112 -3.54 -12.62 12.68
N SER A 113 -4.09 -11.45 13.00
CA SER A 113 -5.12 -11.38 14.04
C SER A 113 -6.39 -12.10 13.57
N ASP A 114 -7.19 -12.62 14.52
CA ASP A 114 -8.47 -13.31 14.22
C ASP A 114 -9.45 -12.42 13.44
N LYS A 115 -9.27 -11.12 13.53
CA LYS A 115 -10.04 -10.10 12.80
C LYS A 115 -9.17 -9.34 11.78
N GLY A 116 -8.05 -9.93 11.38
CA GLY A 116 -7.10 -9.31 10.49
C GLY A 116 -7.69 -8.96 9.13
N LEU A 117 -7.15 -7.92 8.54
CA LEU A 117 -7.56 -7.41 7.23
C LEU A 117 -6.33 -7.06 6.40
N VAL A 118 -6.26 -7.64 5.21
CA VAL A 118 -5.23 -7.38 4.21
C VAL A 118 -5.89 -6.87 2.93
N VAL A 119 -5.23 -5.96 2.24
CA VAL A 119 -5.66 -5.47 0.92
C VAL A 119 -4.67 -5.94 -0.14
N VAL A 120 -5.18 -6.35 -1.28
CA VAL A 120 -4.39 -6.75 -2.47
C VAL A 120 -4.79 -5.86 -3.63
N LEU A 121 -3.82 -5.31 -4.34
CA LEU A 121 -4.05 -4.54 -5.56
C LEU A 121 -3.73 -5.41 -6.78
N ASP A 122 -4.74 -5.66 -7.62
CA ASP A 122 -4.58 -6.37 -8.88
C ASP A 122 -4.52 -5.37 -10.04
N SER A 123 -3.31 -5.09 -10.51
CA SER A 123 -3.05 -4.21 -11.67
C SER A 123 -3.53 -2.75 -11.52
N ILE A 124 -3.41 -2.20 -10.32
CA ILE A 124 -3.68 -0.78 -10.07
C ILE A 124 -2.37 0.00 -10.20
N ASP A 125 -2.16 0.63 -11.36
CA ASP A 125 -0.90 1.30 -11.72
C ASP A 125 -0.91 2.81 -11.45
N ASN A 126 -2.08 3.44 -11.33
CA ASN A 126 -2.19 4.87 -11.08
C ASN A 126 -1.70 5.23 -9.67
N PRO A 127 -0.62 6.04 -9.53
CA PRO A 127 -0.06 6.40 -8.23
C PRO A 127 -1.05 7.15 -7.30
N HIS A 128 -1.96 7.93 -7.87
CA HIS A 128 -2.98 8.64 -7.09
C HIS A 128 -3.94 7.65 -6.43
N ASN A 129 -4.40 6.62 -7.19
CA ASN A 129 -5.26 5.58 -6.65
C ASN A 129 -4.52 4.71 -5.63
N GLN A 130 -3.28 4.30 -5.91
CA GLN A 130 -2.45 3.55 -4.95
C GLN A 130 -2.30 4.32 -3.63
N GLY A 131 -1.96 5.61 -3.70
CA GLY A 131 -1.77 6.45 -2.51
C GLY A 131 -3.07 6.66 -1.73
N ALA A 132 -4.19 6.93 -2.41
CA ALA A 132 -5.49 7.09 -1.78
C ALA A 132 -5.98 5.79 -1.11
N ILE A 133 -5.77 4.63 -1.75
CA ILE A 133 -6.07 3.32 -1.16
C ILE A 133 -5.18 3.07 0.06
N LEU A 134 -3.88 3.34 -0.03
CA LEU A 134 -2.96 3.17 1.09
C LEU A 134 -3.32 4.05 2.30
N ARG A 135 -3.74 5.30 2.06
CA ARG A 135 -4.27 6.19 3.10
C ARG A 135 -5.53 5.59 3.75
N THR A 136 -6.44 5.07 2.96
CA THR A 136 -7.65 4.40 3.44
C THR A 136 -7.33 3.14 4.24
N CYS A 137 -6.35 2.34 3.77
CA CYS A 137 -5.85 1.17 4.50
C CYS A 137 -5.31 1.56 5.88
N ALA A 138 -4.51 2.63 5.95
CA ALA A 138 -3.99 3.15 7.22
C ALA A 138 -5.11 3.58 8.17
N PHE A 139 -6.13 4.28 7.65
CA PHE A 139 -7.27 4.74 8.43
C PHE A 139 -8.09 3.61 9.06
N PHE A 140 -8.29 2.52 8.32
CA PHE A 140 -9.04 1.34 8.79
C PHE A 140 -8.17 0.27 9.48
N GLY A 141 -6.89 0.52 9.72
CA GLY A 141 -6.00 -0.42 10.40
C GLY A 141 -5.84 -1.74 9.64
N VAL A 142 -5.57 -1.65 8.34
CA VAL A 142 -5.23 -2.78 7.48
C VAL A 142 -3.84 -3.29 7.87
N GLU A 143 -3.68 -4.59 8.07
CA GLU A 143 -2.43 -5.20 8.57
C GLU A 143 -1.37 -5.38 7.48
N GLY A 144 -1.74 -5.26 6.20
CA GLY A 144 -0.80 -5.32 5.09
C GLY A 144 -1.44 -4.98 3.76
N LEU A 145 -0.64 -4.39 2.87
CA LEU A 145 -0.98 -4.14 1.48
C LEU A 145 -0.10 -5.02 0.59
N ILE A 146 -0.70 -5.90 -0.21
CA ILE A 146 0.03 -6.72 -1.19
C ILE A 146 -0.14 -6.09 -2.57
N ILE A 147 0.98 -5.85 -3.25
CA ILE A 147 1.04 -5.33 -4.62
C ILE A 147 1.75 -6.33 -5.54
N PRO A 148 1.55 -6.26 -6.87
CA PRO A 148 2.29 -7.09 -7.80
C PRO A 148 3.80 -6.90 -7.66
N GLY A 149 4.56 -8.00 -7.64
CA GLY A 149 6.03 -7.99 -7.53
C GLY A 149 6.77 -7.81 -8.86
N ASN A 150 6.06 -7.49 -9.96
CA ASN A 150 6.57 -7.34 -11.31
C ASN A 150 6.04 -6.05 -11.96
N GLY A 151 6.85 -5.42 -12.81
CA GLY A 151 6.49 -4.20 -13.52
C GLY A 151 6.50 -2.93 -12.67
N LYS A 152 5.80 -1.89 -13.14
CA LYS A 152 5.75 -0.56 -12.52
C LYS A 152 4.98 -0.55 -11.19
N ALA A 153 3.97 -1.40 -11.06
CA ALA A 153 3.15 -1.51 -9.86
C ALA A 153 3.87 -2.13 -8.65
N SER A 154 5.07 -2.68 -8.85
CA SER A 154 5.85 -3.32 -7.77
C SER A 154 6.52 -2.36 -6.79
N VAL A 155 6.39 -1.06 -7.00
CA VAL A 155 7.02 0.00 -6.21
C VAL A 155 5.99 1.07 -5.91
N ILE A 156 5.85 1.44 -4.65
CA ILE A 156 5.08 2.63 -4.27
C ILE A 156 5.91 3.87 -4.62
N PRO A 157 5.54 4.67 -5.61
CA PRO A 157 6.32 5.85 -6.00
C PRO A 157 6.12 7.02 -5.00
N SER A 158 7.03 8.00 -5.03
CA SER A 158 6.96 9.18 -4.17
C SER A 158 5.65 9.97 -4.31
N SER A 159 5.06 10.00 -5.51
CA SER A 159 3.74 10.62 -5.75
C SER A 159 2.61 9.87 -5.01
N ALA A 160 2.64 8.54 -5.00
CA ALA A 160 1.69 7.74 -4.22
C ALA A 160 1.92 7.89 -2.71
N ALA A 161 3.18 7.92 -2.25
CA ALA A 161 3.52 8.18 -0.86
C ALA A 161 3.02 9.55 -0.39
N ARG A 162 3.07 10.58 -1.28
CA ARG A 162 2.51 11.90 -1.02
C ARG A 162 0.98 11.84 -0.82
N MET A 163 0.28 11.14 -1.70
CA MET A 163 -1.18 10.97 -1.62
C MET A 163 -1.61 10.14 -0.41
N ALA A 164 -0.75 9.24 0.04
CA ALA A 164 -1.01 8.40 1.21
C ALA A 164 -0.95 9.14 2.56
N GLU A 165 -0.44 10.40 2.59
CA GLU A 165 -0.46 11.26 3.81
C GLU A 165 0.13 10.56 5.05
N GLY A 166 1.22 9.81 4.88
CA GLY A 166 1.84 9.01 5.94
C GLY A 166 1.40 7.55 6.01
N GLY A 167 0.42 7.15 5.22
CA GLY A 167 -0.07 5.76 5.17
C GLY A 167 1.02 4.74 4.82
N LEU A 168 2.06 5.15 4.08
CA LEU A 168 3.21 4.30 3.75
C LEU A 168 4.00 3.85 4.99
N GLU A 169 4.01 4.64 6.04
CA GLU A 169 4.67 4.29 7.29
C GLU A 169 3.75 3.46 8.21
N ALA A 170 2.44 3.65 8.11
CA ALA A 170 1.45 2.98 8.93
C ALA A 170 1.12 1.56 8.45
N VAL A 171 1.13 1.32 7.12
CA VAL A 171 0.75 0.03 6.53
C VAL A 171 1.97 -0.65 5.90
N PRO A 172 2.35 -1.86 6.37
CA PRO A 172 3.38 -2.64 5.72
C PRO A 172 3.00 -3.01 4.29
N VAL A 173 3.93 -2.79 3.34
CA VAL A 173 3.74 -3.14 1.94
C VAL A 173 4.51 -4.41 1.62
N PHE A 174 3.84 -5.34 0.95
CA PHE A 174 4.36 -6.62 0.53
C PHE A 174 4.25 -6.78 -0.98
N THR A 175 5.09 -7.62 -1.57
CA THR A 175 5.04 -7.90 -3.00
C THR A 175 4.85 -9.39 -3.26
N SER A 176 4.09 -9.71 -4.31
CA SER A 176 3.97 -11.06 -4.86
C SER A 176 4.21 -11.04 -6.36
N SER A 177 5.06 -11.95 -6.86
CA SER A 177 5.25 -12.15 -8.29
C SER A 177 4.10 -12.91 -8.96
N ASP A 178 3.30 -13.62 -8.16
CA ASP A 178 2.11 -14.37 -8.60
C ASP A 178 0.98 -14.18 -7.58
N LEU A 179 0.11 -13.20 -7.83
CA LEU A 179 -1.02 -12.92 -6.95
C LEU A 179 -2.00 -14.11 -6.82
N PRO A 180 -2.37 -14.83 -7.90
CA PRO A 180 -3.20 -16.04 -7.78
C PRO A 180 -2.65 -17.07 -6.80
N SER A 181 -1.34 -17.34 -6.84
CA SER A 181 -0.70 -18.25 -5.88
C SER A 181 -0.72 -17.69 -4.45
N ALA A 182 -0.43 -16.40 -4.27
CA ALA A 182 -0.50 -15.77 -2.95
C ALA A 182 -1.91 -15.84 -2.35
N LEU A 183 -2.95 -15.63 -3.16
CA LEU A 183 -4.35 -15.73 -2.69
C LEU A 183 -4.75 -17.17 -2.33
N ARG A 184 -4.27 -18.16 -3.10
CA ARG A 184 -4.45 -19.56 -2.74
C ARG A 184 -3.80 -19.85 -1.38
N ASP A 185 -2.56 -19.41 -1.17
CA ASP A 185 -1.83 -19.61 0.08
C ASP A 185 -2.55 -18.91 1.26
N CYS A 186 -3.15 -17.72 1.05
CA CYS A 186 -4.01 -17.07 2.03
C CYS A 186 -5.20 -17.97 2.44
N ARG A 187 -5.89 -18.55 1.47
CA ARG A 187 -7.02 -19.45 1.72
C ARG A 187 -6.61 -20.72 2.47
N GLU A 188 -5.46 -21.29 2.14
CA GLU A 188 -4.87 -22.44 2.85
C GLU A 188 -4.55 -22.11 4.31
N GLN A 189 -4.25 -20.84 4.63
CA GLN A 189 -4.12 -20.34 6.01
C GLN A 189 -5.47 -19.96 6.66
N GLY A 190 -6.59 -20.24 6.01
CA GLY A 190 -7.91 -19.96 6.55
C GLY A 190 -8.39 -18.51 6.39
N TRP A 191 -7.71 -17.69 5.57
CA TRP A 191 -8.14 -16.32 5.30
C TRP A 191 -9.23 -16.31 4.24
N PHE A 192 -10.25 -15.47 4.44
CA PHE A 192 -11.38 -15.35 3.53
C PHE A 192 -11.09 -14.28 2.46
N VAL A 193 -11.04 -14.69 1.20
CA VAL A 193 -10.67 -13.81 0.08
C VAL A 193 -11.90 -13.23 -0.60
N VAL A 194 -12.05 -11.91 -0.53
CA VAL A 194 -13.14 -11.13 -1.13
C VAL A 194 -12.61 -10.31 -2.30
N GLY A 195 -13.05 -10.59 -3.49
CA GLY A 195 -12.75 -9.78 -4.68
C GLY A 195 -13.75 -8.65 -4.87
N ALA A 196 -13.27 -7.47 -5.24
CA ALA A 196 -14.09 -6.33 -5.61
C ALA A 196 -14.16 -6.19 -7.14
N ASP A 197 -15.34 -6.34 -7.74
CA ASP A 197 -15.52 -6.32 -9.19
C ASP A 197 -16.91 -5.74 -9.52
N PRO A 198 -17.02 -4.69 -10.34
CA PRO A 198 -18.32 -4.08 -10.67
C PRO A 198 -19.28 -5.03 -11.38
N SER A 199 -18.79 -6.09 -12.05
CA SER A 199 -19.59 -7.10 -12.73
C SER A 199 -20.13 -8.20 -11.82
N ALA A 200 -19.80 -8.20 -10.52
CA ALA A 200 -20.24 -9.23 -9.59
C ALA A 200 -21.76 -9.25 -9.43
N LYS A 201 -22.31 -10.44 -9.22
CA LYS A 201 -23.74 -10.61 -8.92
C LYS A 201 -24.08 -10.22 -7.49
N GLU A 202 -23.21 -10.63 -6.55
CA GLU A 202 -23.38 -10.38 -5.11
C GLU A 202 -23.06 -8.92 -4.78
N THR A 203 -23.84 -8.33 -3.89
CA THR A 203 -23.60 -6.97 -3.40
C THR A 203 -22.81 -6.98 -2.10
N LEU A 204 -21.94 -5.99 -1.93
CA LEU A 204 -21.13 -5.82 -0.72
C LEU A 204 -22.00 -5.89 0.55
N PHE A 205 -23.16 -5.25 0.54
CA PHE A 205 -23.99 -5.11 1.75
C PHE A 205 -24.73 -6.39 2.16
N ASN A 206 -24.89 -7.34 1.25
CA ASN A 206 -25.50 -8.67 1.53
C ASN A 206 -24.44 -9.75 1.80
N ALA A 207 -23.20 -9.50 1.41
CA ALA A 207 -22.11 -10.45 1.47
C ALA A 207 -21.80 -10.91 2.92
N LYS A 208 -21.59 -12.20 3.14
CA LYS A 208 -21.19 -12.76 4.44
C LYS A 208 -19.67 -12.93 4.49
N VAL A 209 -18.96 -11.86 4.87
CA VAL A 209 -17.50 -11.88 4.98
C VAL A 209 -17.09 -12.55 6.30
N LYS A 210 -16.14 -13.49 6.20
CA LYS A 210 -15.48 -14.12 7.33
C LYS A 210 -14.14 -13.46 7.62
N PHE A 211 -13.56 -13.69 8.79
CA PHE A 211 -12.27 -13.14 9.20
C PHE A 211 -11.33 -14.25 9.67
N PRO A 212 -10.00 -14.07 9.51
CA PRO A 212 -9.34 -12.93 8.88
C PRO A 212 -9.66 -12.81 7.37
N ALA A 213 -9.64 -11.60 6.83
CA ALA A 213 -10.08 -11.34 5.47
C ALA A 213 -9.02 -10.68 4.59
N VAL A 214 -9.06 -11.01 3.30
CA VAL A 214 -8.28 -10.37 2.24
C VAL A 214 -9.26 -9.70 1.28
N VAL A 215 -9.07 -8.40 1.02
CA VAL A 215 -9.84 -7.64 0.03
C VAL A 215 -8.98 -7.43 -1.20
N VAL A 216 -9.42 -7.94 -2.33
CA VAL A 216 -8.72 -7.76 -3.61
C VAL A 216 -9.41 -6.68 -4.43
N MET A 217 -8.67 -5.61 -4.71
CA MET A 217 -9.13 -4.49 -5.54
C MET A 217 -8.59 -4.66 -6.96
N GLY A 218 -9.49 -4.72 -7.95
CA GLY A 218 -9.14 -4.83 -9.36
C GLY A 218 -8.88 -3.48 -10.04
N ASN A 219 -8.36 -3.52 -11.26
CA ASN A 219 -8.17 -2.36 -12.12
C ASN A 219 -9.51 -1.66 -12.41
N GLU A 220 -9.49 -0.34 -12.63
CA GLU A 220 -10.68 0.49 -12.85
C GLU A 220 -11.43 0.13 -14.14
N GLN A 221 -10.73 -0.34 -15.15
CA GLN A 221 -11.30 -0.63 -16.48
C GLN A 221 -11.58 -2.13 -16.64
N GLU A 222 -10.64 -2.98 -16.24
CA GLU A 222 -10.68 -4.42 -16.48
C GLU A 222 -11.26 -5.21 -15.30
N GLY A 223 -11.39 -4.57 -14.13
CA GLY A 223 -11.78 -5.25 -12.90
C GLY A 223 -10.69 -6.19 -12.39
N LEU A 224 -11.10 -7.32 -11.81
CA LEU A 224 -10.17 -8.38 -11.39
C LEU A 224 -9.74 -9.24 -12.57
N SER A 225 -8.45 -9.53 -12.65
CA SER A 225 -7.96 -10.51 -13.64
C SER A 225 -8.65 -11.88 -13.42
N SER A 226 -8.93 -12.61 -14.50
CA SER A 226 -9.65 -13.89 -14.42
C SER A 226 -8.98 -14.90 -13.48
N ARG A 227 -7.65 -14.93 -13.46
CA ARG A 227 -6.88 -15.82 -12.59
C ARG A 227 -7.01 -15.44 -11.11
N VAL A 228 -7.04 -14.16 -10.80
CA VAL A 228 -7.26 -13.63 -9.44
C VAL A 228 -8.70 -13.88 -9.00
N LYS A 229 -9.68 -13.59 -9.87
CA LYS A 229 -11.12 -13.79 -9.61
C LYS A 229 -11.45 -15.24 -9.22
N GLN A 230 -10.82 -16.24 -9.86
CA GLN A 230 -10.97 -17.67 -9.53
C GLN A 230 -10.41 -18.06 -8.15
N LYS A 231 -9.56 -17.23 -7.54
CA LYS A 231 -8.98 -17.47 -6.21
C LYS A 231 -9.74 -16.76 -5.09
N CYS A 232 -10.75 -15.96 -5.41
CA CYS A 232 -11.64 -15.36 -4.43
C CYS A 232 -12.67 -16.39 -3.93
N ASP A 233 -12.95 -16.38 -2.63
CA ASP A 233 -14.07 -17.14 -2.04
C ASP A 233 -15.40 -16.49 -2.38
N MET A 234 -15.37 -15.18 -2.60
CA MET A 234 -16.53 -14.36 -2.95
C MET A 234 -16.08 -13.18 -3.80
N VAL A 235 -16.94 -12.77 -4.73
CA VAL A 235 -16.74 -11.54 -5.50
C VAL A 235 -17.95 -10.64 -5.30
N VAL A 236 -17.71 -9.38 -4.91
CA VAL A 236 -18.77 -8.43 -4.56
C VAL A 236 -18.66 -7.15 -5.37
N ARG A 237 -19.79 -6.47 -5.57
CA ARG A 237 -19.84 -5.12 -6.12
C ARG A 237 -20.42 -4.12 -5.12
N VAL A 238 -20.02 -2.88 -5.23
CA VAL A 238 -20.71 -1.76 -4.59
C VAL A 238 -21.97 -1.48 -5.44
N PRO A 239 -23.18 -1.62 -4.88
CA PRO A 239 -24.40 -1.38 -5.66
C PRO A 239 -24.58 0.12 -5.93
N GLY A 240 -24.94 0.46 -7.15
CA GLY A 240 -25.31 1.80 -7.60
C GLY A 240 -26.60 1.77 -8.42
N LYS A 241 -27.32 2.89 -8.46
CA LYS A 241 -28.56 3.08 -9.27
C LYS A 241 -28.35 4.05 -10.43
N GLY A 242 -27.16 4.65 -10.55
CA GLY A 242 -26.85 5.64 -11.58
C GLY A 242 -26.51 5.00 -12.93
N SER A 243 -26.27 5.85 -13.93
CA SER A 243 -25.88 5.46 -15.29
C SER A 243 -24.43 5.03 -15.43
N LEU A 244 -23.57 5.31 -14.43
CA LEU A 244 -22.16 4.94 -14.47
C LEU A 244 -21.98 3.47 -14.06
N GLN A 245 -21.13 2.77 -14.80
CA GLN A 245 -20.88 1.34 -14.60
C GLN A 245 -19.97 1.04 -13.39
N SER A 246 -19.11 1.97 -13.01
CA SER A 246 -18.12 1.78 -11.94
C SER A 246 -17.80 3.10 -11.23
N LEU A 247 -17.26 2.98 -10.01
CA LEU A 247 -16.63 4.05 -9.25
C LEU A 247 -15.12 4.07 -9.51
N ASN A 248 -14.48 5.21 -9.27
CA ASN A 248 -13.02 5.22 -9.12
C ASN A 248 -12.62 4.19 -8.05
N VAL A 249 -11.55 3.44 -8.29
CA VAL A 249 -11.15 2.32 -7.44
C VAL A 249 -10.81 2.74 -6.01
N SER A 250 -10.24 3.93 -5.81
CA SER A 250 -9.95 4.42 -4.45
C SER A 250 -11.21 4.79 -3.66
N VAL A 251 -12.25 5.28 -4.36
CA VAL A 251 -13.58 5.52 -3.76
C VAL A 251 -14.25 4.19 -3.42
N ALA A 252 -14.21 3.22 -4.34
CA ALA A 252 -14.73 1.88 -4.11
C ALA A 252 -14.03 1.21 -2.91
N ALA A 253 -12.69 1.35 -2.81
CA ALA A 253 -11.92 0.85 -1.68
C ALA A 253 -12.37 1.46 -0.35
N GLY A 254 -12.64 2.77 -0.31
CA GLY A 254 -13.17 3.44 0.87
C GLY A 254 -14.50 2.86 1.34
N ILE A 255 -15.45 2.65 0.43
CA ILE A 255 -16.77 2.07 0.73
C ILE A 255 -16.62 0.62 1.22
N ILE A 256 -15.81 -0.18 0.52
CA ILE A 256 -15.62 -1.61 0.84
C ILE A 256 -14.94 -1.76 2.20
N LEU A 257 -13.87 -1.02 2.45
CA LEU A 257 -13.13 -1.11 3.71
C LEU A 257 -13.97 -0.60 4.89
N ALA A 258 -14.77 0.46 4.70
CA ALA A 258 -15.69 0.95 5.73
C ALA A 258 -16.73 -0.12 6.12
N GLU A 259 -17.34 -0.79 5.15
CA GLU A 259 -18.32 -1.83 5.41
C GLU A 259 -17.68 -3.08 6.04
N ILE A 260 -16.50 -3.48 5.56
CA ILE A 260 -15.78 -4.62 6.15
C ILE A 260 -15.32 -4.30 7.58
N ASP A 261 -14.84 -3.09 7.86
CA ASP A 261 -14.48 -2.68 9.22
C ASP A 261 -15.70 -2.66 10.16
N ARG A 262 -16.85 -2.18 9.68
CA ARG A 262 -18.10 -2.26 10.42
C ARG A 262 -18.43 -3.70 10.83
N ARG A 263 -18.28 -4.66 9.91
CA ARG A 263 -18.52 -6.08 10.17
C ARG A 263 -17.46 -6.68 11.09
N ARG A 264 -16.19 -6.29 10.91
CA ARG A 264 -15.06 -6.72 11.76
C ARG A 264 -15.30 -6.41 13.23
N LYS A 265 -15.89 -5.26 13.55
CA LYS A 265 -16.24 -4.87 14.93
C LYS A 265 -17.31 -5.76 15.56
N THR A 266 -18.25 -6.22 14.76
CA THR A 266 -19.37 -7.07 15.22
C THR A 266 -19.06 -8.58 15.15
N PHE A 267 -17.95 -8.96 14.50
CA PHE A 267 -17.58 -10.36 14.34
C PHE A 267 -17.22 -11.02 15.69
N LYS A 268 -17.91 -12.12 16.00
CA LYS A 268 -17.56 -13.03 17.09
C LYS A 268 -17.04 -14.32 16.47
N LYS A 269 -15.87 -14.76 16.88
CA LYS A 269 -15.34 -16.09 16.50
C LYS A 269 -16.16 -17.12 17.26
N ASN A 270 -16.86 -18.00 16.55
CA ASN A 270 -17.54 -19.15 17.15
C ASN A 270 -16.54 -20.22 17.53
#